data_a598a0c2ea593e0694444c2926188b7b
#
_entry.id   a598a0c2ea593e0694444c2926188b7b
#
_cell.length_a   1.000
_cell.length_b   1.000
_cell.length_c   1.000
_cell.angle_alpha   90.00
_cell.angle_beta   90.00
_cell.angle_gamma   90.00
#
_symmetry.space_group_name_H-M   'P 1'
#
loop_
_entity.id
_entity.type
_entity.pdbx_description
1 polymer ?
#
loop_
_entity_poly.entity_id
_entity_poly.type
_entity_poly.pdbx_seq_one_letter_code
_entity_poly.pdbx_strand_id
1 'polypeptide(L)'
;MKEHLVIFDTTLRDGEQSPGASMTKEEKLRVARQLERMRVDVIEAGFAAASPGDFEAIHNIAETVRESTICSLARANENDIRRAGEAIKPARSGRIHTFIATSPIHMEKKLRMTPDQVAEAAVNAVKSALKYTDDVEFSAEDAVRSEMDFLCRVFEAVIRAGAKTINVPDTVGYSIPAVWGERMRTLIERVPGADKVIWSTHCHNDLGMAVANSLSAVMAGARQVECTINGLGERAGNASLEEVVMAVKTRSDLFSVETRIDTTQIVPASKLISQITGYPVQPNKAVVGANAFAHESGIHQDGVIKHRETYEIMRAEDVGWTQNKLVLGKHSGRNAFKTRLADLGIVVDSEEQLNLAFARFKELADKKHEIFDEDLQALMSDETVTPEQEHYKLISLRVASETGETPHARLTLSVGGAESQSEADGGGPVDACFKSIERIAGSGAELLLFSVNSITGGTDAQGEVTVRLAKDGRVVNGQGADTDIVVASVKAYINAINKLVSKPEKVNPQV
;
A
#
# COMPACT_ATOMS: atom_id res chain seq x y z
N MET A 1 -24.43 -12.65 19.43
CA MET A 1 -23.50 -12.77 18.28
C MET A 1 -23.61 -11.48 17.50
N LYS A 2 -22.48 -10.96 17.00
CA LYS A 2 -22.51 -9.79 16.09
C LYS A 2 -23.03 -10.25 14.73
N GLU A 3 -23.67 -9.33 13.99
CA GLU A 3 -24.09 -9.59 12.63
C GLU A 3 -22.88 -9.60 11.69
N HIS A 4 -22.98 -10.35 10.58
CA HIS A 4 -21.93 -10.38 9.57
C HIS A 4 -21.99 -9.15 8.67
N LEU A 5 -20.87 -8.43 8.55
CA LEU A 5 -20.66 -7.39 7.54
C LEU A 5 -19.97 -8.00 6.33
N VAL A 6 -20.68 -8.04 5.22
CA VAL A 6 -20.15 -8.53 3.94
C VAL A 6 -19.15 -7.53 3.39
N ILE A 7 -17.94 -7.99 3.10
CA ILE A 7 -16.92 -7.22 2.39
C ILE A 7 -16.95 -7.60 0.92
N PHE A 8 -17.35 -6.63 0.11
CA PHE A 8 -17.39 -6.72 -1.35
C PHE A 8 -16.18 -5.98 -1.92
N ASP A 9 -15.22 -6.72 -2.44
CA ASP A 9 -14.02 -6.14 -3.05
C ASP A 9 -14.23 -5.89 -4.54
N THR A 10 -14.07 -4.65 -4.96
CA THR A 10 -14.14 -4.23 -6.37
C THR A 10 -12.78 -3.78 -6.94
N THR A 11 -11.68 -4.22 -6.35
CA THR A 11 -10.32 -3.91 -6.83
C THR A 11 -10.12 -4.32 -8.30
N LEU A 12 -10.66 -5.48 -8.71
CA LEU A 12 -10.54 -6.01 -10.05
C LEU A 12 -11.53 -5.42 -11.08
N ARG A 13 -12.45 -4.55 -10.63
CA ARG A 13 -13.40 -3.86 -11.51
C ARG A 13 -13.24 -2.35 -11.41
N ASP A 14 -13.68 -1.71 -10.31
CA ASP A 14 -13.58 -0.26 -10.12
C ASP A 14 -12.14 0.18 -9.86
N GLY A 15 -11.40 -0.61 -9.09
CA GLY A 15 -9.98 -0.38 -8.85
C GLY A 15 -9.17 -0.34 -10.14
N GLU A 16 -9.44 -1.26 -11.07
CA GLU A 16 -8.78 -1.32 -12.38
C GLU A 16 -9.13 -0.16 -13.31
N GLN A 17 -10.27 0.52 -13.07
CA GLN A 17 -10.66 1.71 -13.84
C GLN A 17 -9.83 2.94 -13.49
N SER A 18 -8.98 2.88 -12.45
CA SER A 18 -7.98 3.91 -12.19
C SER A 18 -7.00 4.02 -13.37
N PRO A 19 -6.74 5.23 -13.91
CA PRO A 19 -5.84 5.39 -15.05
C PRO A 19 -4.45 4.78 -14.77
N GLY A 20 -4.04 3.78 -15.55
CA GLY A 20 -2.75 3.10 -15.40
C GLY A 20 -2.76 1.87 -14.49
N ALA A 21 -3.90 1.49 -13.90
CA ALA A 21 -4.02 0.32 -13.03
C ALA A 21 -4.50 -0.96 -13.75
N SER A 22 -4.55 -0.95 -15.09
CA SER A 22 -4.98 -2.12 -15.88
C SER A 22 -4.12 -3.34 -15.60
N MET A 23 -4.76 -4.50 -15.45
CA MET A 23 -4.13 -5.76 -15.10
C MET A 23 -4.28 -6.81 -16.21
N THR A 24 -3.27 -7.64 -16.38
CA THR A 24 -3.38 -8.83 -17.22
C THR A 24 -4.29 -9.88 -16.57
N LYS A 25 -4.74 -10.85 -17.36
CA LYS A 25 -5.57 -11.97 -16.88
C LYS A 25 -4.89 -12.76 -15.75
N GLU A 26 -3.61 -13.00 -15.88
CA GLU A 26 -2.77 -13.69 -14.89
C GLU A 26 -2.64 -12.89 -13.59
N GLU A 27 -2.47 -11.58 -13.69
CA GLU A 27 -2.43 -10.67 -12.54
C GLU A 27 -3.78 -10.62 -11.82
N LYS A 28 -4.89 -10.49 -12.56
CA LYS A 28 -6.25 -10.56 -11.97
C LYS A 28 -6.46 -11.86 -11.20
N LEU A 29 -6.01 -12.99 -11.74
CA LEU A 29 -6.12 -14.29 -11.06
C LEU A 29 -5.27 -14.34 -9.78
N ARG A 30 -4.06 -13.77 -9.81
CA ARG A 30 -3.21 -13.68 -8.61
C ARG A 30 -3.86 -12.85 -7.51
N VAL A 31 -4.44 -11.71 -7.89
CA VAL A 31 -5.18 -10.84 -6.96
C VAL A 31 -6.40 -11.56 -6.39
N ALA A 32 -7.22 -12.19 -7.24
CA ALA A 32 -8.40 -12.93 -6.80
C ALA A 32 -8.07 -14.03 -5.77
N ARG A 33 -6.98 -14.78 -5.99
CA ARG A 33 -6.49 -15.78 -5.02
C ARG A 33 -6.02 -15.15 -3.70
N GLN A 34 -5.42 -13.96 -3.74
CA GLN A 34 -5.03 -13.25 -2.52
C GLN A 34 -6.26 -12.74 -1.76
N LEU A 35 -7.27 -12.22 -2.46
CA LEU A 35 -8.55 -11.81 -1.87
C LEU A 35 -9.30 -13.00 -1.23
N GLU A 36 -9.28 -14.16 -1.89
CA GLU A 36 -9.83 -15.41 -1.32
C GLU A 36 -9.08 -15.84 -0.04
N ARG A 37 -7.73 -15.80 -0.04
CA ARG A 37 -6.93 -16.08 1.17
C ARG A 37 -7.27 -15.12 2.30
N MET A 38 -7.51 -13.86 1.98
CA MET A 38 -7.94 -12.84 2.93
C MET A 38 -9.39 -13.04 3.39
N ARG A 39 -10.11 -14.01 2.82
CA ARG A 39 -11.52 -14.33 3.11
C ARG A 39 -12.49 -13.20 2.77
N VAL A 40 -12.26 -12.53 1.66
CA VAL A 40 -13.21 -11.57 1.10
C VAL A 40 -14.50 -12.31 0.75
N ASP A 41 -15.65 -11.72 1.08
CA ASP A 41 -16.96 -12.36 0.87
C ASP A 41 -17.34 -12.41 -0.60
N VAL A 42 -17.23 -11.26 -1.29
CA VAL A 42 -17.57 -11.10 -2.71
C VAL A 42 -16.41 -10.44 -3.43
N ILE A 43 -15.98 -11.01 -4.55
CA ILE A 43 -14.94 -10.47 -5.44
C ILE A 43 -15.61 -10.06 -6.74
N GLU A 44 -15.73 -8.76 -7.00
CA GLU A 44 -16.17 -8.26 -8.29
C GLU A 44 -15.02 -8.32 -9.29
N ALA A 45 -15.03 -9.39 -10.10
CA ALA A 45 -13.89 -9.78 -10.91
C ALA A 45 -13.73 -8.96 -12.20
N GLY A 46 -14.73 -8.14 -12.54
CA GLY A 46 -14.67 -7.27 -13.72
C GLY A 46 -16.03 -7.01 -14.37
N PHE A 47 -15.98 -6.56 -15.62
CA PHE A 47 -17.14 -6.27 -16.45
C PHE A 47 -17.10 -7.13 -17.73
N ALA A 48 -17.80 -8.28 -17.72
CA ALA A 48 -17.72 -9.29 -18.77
C ALA A 48 -18.09 -8.81 -20.18
N ALA A 49 -18.87 -7.73 -20.29
CA ALA A 49 -19.28 -7.16 -21.56
C ALA A 49 -18.29 -6.10 -22.10
N ALA A 50 -17.27 -5.70 -21.32
CA ALA A 50 -16.31 -4.69 -21.75
C ALA A 50 -15.40 -5.20 -22.87
N SER A 51 -14.88 -6.43 -22.74
CA SER A 51 -14.01 -7.05 -23.75
C SER A 51 -14.06 -8.59 -23.68
N PRO A 52 -13.57 -9.29 -24.72
CA PRO A 52 -13.33 -10.74 -24.63
C PRO A 52 -12.33 -11.11 -23.53
N GLY A 53 -11.28 -10.30 -23.31
CA GLY A 53 -10.29 -10.54 -22.28
C GLY A 53 -10.85 -10.42 -20.87
N ASP A 54 -11.74 -9.46 -20.61
CA ASP A 54 -12.44 -9.34 -19.33
C ASP A 54 -13.34 -10.53 -19.07
N PHE A 55 -14.08 -10.98 -20.08
CA PHE A 55 -14.88 -12.19 -19.99
C PHE A 55 -14.04 -13.40 -19.59
N GLU A 56 -12.92 -13.64 -20.29
CA GLU A 56 -12.02 -14.76 -19.98
C GLU A 56 -11.40 -14.65 -18.58
N ALA A 57 -11.03 -13.43 -18.14
CA ALA A 57 -10.48 -13.22 -16.82
C ALA A 57 -11.50 -13.58 -15.73
N ILE A 58 -12.74 -13.09 -15.84
CA ILE A 58 -13.84 -13.42 -14.91
C ILE A 58 -14.11 -14.92 -14.92
N HIS A 59 -14.17 -15.54 -16.09
CA HIS A 59 -14.42 -16.97 -16.23
C HIS A 59 -13.35 -17.82 -15.54
N ASN A 60 -12.07 -17.50 -15.74
CA ASN A 60 -10.95 -18.18 -15.08
C ASN A 60 -10.93 -17.99 -13.57
N ILE A 61 -11.28 -16.79 -13.09
CA ILE A 61 -11.43 -16.54 -11.65
C ILE A 61 -12.57 -17.39 -11.09
N ALA A 62 -13.71 -17.43 -11.78
CA ALA A 62 -14.87 -18.23 -11.40
C ALA A 62 -14.58 -19.74 -11.36
N GLU A 63 -13.71 -20.24 -12.24
CA GLU A 63 -13.24 -21.62 -12.21
C GLU A 63 -12.28 -21.92 -11.05
N THR A 64 -11.52 -20.91 -10.61
CA THR A 64 -10.40 -21.11 -9.67
C THR A 64 -10.79 -20.85 -8.22
N VAL A 65 -11.47 -19.73 -7.96
CA VAL A 65 -11.86 -19.26 -6.61
C VAL A 65 -13.10 -20.03 -6.14
N ARG A 66 -13.07 -20.52 -4.90
CA ARG A 66 -14.13 -21.41 -4.37
C ARG A 66 -14.78 -20.91 -3.08
N GLU A 67 -14.05 -20.13 -2.27
CA GLU A 67 -14.51 -19.71 -0.95
C GLU A 67 -15.11 -18.29 -0.92
N SER A 68 -14.95 -17.53 -2.01
CA SER A 68 -15.58 -16.23 -2.22
C SER A 68 -16.63 -16.30 -3.31
N THR A 69 -17.67 -15.47 -3.21
CA THR A 69 -18.64 -15.28 -4.30
C THR A 69 -18.00 -14.47 -5.42
N ILE A 70 -18.11 -14.95 -6.66
CA ILE A 70 -17.57 -14.24 -7.83
C ILE A 70 -18.68 -13.42 -8.47
N CYS A 71 -18.44 -12.12 -8.57
CA CYS A 71 -19.38 -11.15 -9.10
C CYS A 71 -18.90 -10.59 -10.45
N SER A 72 -19.82 -10.36 -11.36
CA SER A 72 -19.60 -9.61 -12.61
C SER A 72 -20.57 -8.45 -12.70
N LEU A 73 -20.03 -7.26 -13.02
CA LEU A 73 -20.85 -6.09 -13.32
C LEU A 73 -21.58 -6.24 -14.66
N ALA A 74 -22.78 -5.69 -14.74
CA ALA A 74 -23.59 -5.62 -15.96
C ALA A 74 -24.49 -4.38 -15.97
N ARG A 75 -24.47 -3.62 -17.06
CA ARG A 75 -25.47 -2.56 -17.27
C ARG A 75 -26.86 -3.20 -17.38
N ALA A 76 -27.90 -2.41 -17.12
CA ALA A 76 -29.29 -2.85 -17.21
C ALA A 76 -29.75 -3.10 -18.66
N ASN A 77 -29.07 -4.02 -19.35
CA ASN A 77 -29.43 -4.51 -20.67
C ASN A 77 -29.17 -6.02 -20.79
N GLU A 78 -29.93 -6.70 -21.66
CA GLU A 78 -29.93 -8.14 -21.74
C GLU A 78 -28.59 -8.73 -22.21
N ASN A 79 -27.86 -8.05 -23.08
CA ASN A 79 -26.57 -8.55 -23.59
C ASN A 79 -25.49 -8.55 -22.49
N ASP A 80 -25.37 -7.47 -21.72
CA ASP A 80 -24.40 -7.37 -20.63
C ASP A 80 -24.69 -8.41 -19.55
N ILE A 81 -25.97 -8.55 -19.17
CA ILE A 81 -26.42 -9.51 -18.15
C ILE A 81 -26.16 -10.95 -18.61
N ARG A 82 -26.43 -11.26 -19.87
CA ARG A 82 -26.12 -12.59 -20.45
C ARG A 82 -24.62 -12.87 -20.39
N ARG A 83 -23.78 -11.91 -20.79
CA ARG A 83 -22.31 -12.03 -20.74
C ARG A 83 -21.81 -12.25 -19.32
N ALA A 84 -22.35 -11.50 -18.35
CA ALA A 84 -22.03 -11.67 -16.93
C ALA A 84 -22.42 -13.07 -16.44
N GLY A 85 -23.65 -13.52 -16.75
CA GLY A 85 -24.12 -14.84 -16.35
C GLY A 85 -23.31 -15.99 -16.96
N GLU A 86 -22.92 -15.88 -18.23
CA GLU A 86 -22.04 -16.85 -18.89
C GLU A 86 -20.63 -16.86 -18.26
N ALA A 87 -20.06 -15.71 -17.91
CA ALA A 87 -18.74 -15.60 -17.33
C ALA A 87 -18.64 -16.20 -15.91
N ILE A 88 -19.66 -15.98 -15.05
CA ILE A 88 -19.67 -16.52 -13.69
C ILE A 88 -20.17 -17.96 -13.58
N LYS A 89 -20.63 -18.56 -14.68
CA LYS A 89 -21.23 -19.90 -14.67
C LYS A 89 -20.43 -21.00 -13.97
N PRO A 90 -19.08 -21.05 -14.07
CA PRO A 90 -18.29 -22.07 -13.38
C PRO A 90 -18.06 -21.78 -11.89
N ALA A 91 -18.46 -20.61 -11.37
CA ALA A 91 -18.29 -20.27 -9.98
C ALA A 91 -19.10 -21.21 -9.07
N ARG A 92 -18.56 -21.53 -7.89
CA ARG A 92 -19.29 -22.22 -6.83
C ARG A 92 -20.45 -21.36 -6.29
N SER A 93 -20.21 -20.05 -6.18
CA SER A 93 -21.19 -19.03 -5.86
C SER A 93 -20.97 -17.85 -6.80
N GLY A 94 -21.98 -17.49 -7.58
CA GLY A 94 -21.91 -16.44 -8.59
C GLY A 94 -22.96 -15.37 -8.36
N ARG A 95 -22.57 -14.10 -8.44
CA ARG A 95 -23.45 -12.93 -8.34
C ARG A 95 -23.41 -12.12 -9.63
N ILE A 96 -24.56 -11.60 -10.04
CA ILE A 96 -24.63 -10.55 -11.05
C ILE A 96 -24.97 -9.24 -10.36
N HIS A 97 -24.09 -8.24 -10.55
CA HIS A 97 -24.27 -6.87 -10.11
C HIS A 97 -24.76 -6.03 -11.29
N THR A 98 -26.03 -5.65 -11.28
CA THR A 98 -26.61 -4.82 -12.35
C THR A 98 -26.96 -3.42 -11.84
N PHE A 99 -26.85 -2.43 -12.71
CA PHE A 99 -27.04 -1.04 -12.31
C PHE A 99 -27.70 -0.20 -13.39
N ILE A 100 -28.37 0.88 -12.96
CA ILE A 100 -28.84 1.97 -13.82
C ILE A 100 -28.82 3.27 -13.04
N ALA A 101 -28.50 4.38 -13.70
CA ALA A 101 -28.46 5.68 -13.05
C ALA A 101 -29.86 6.22 -12.73
N THR A 102 -29.99 6.82 -11.54
CA THR A 102 -31.29 7.26 -11.00
C THR A 102 -31.35 8.77 -10.73
N SER A 103 -30.23 9.48 -10.85
CA SER A 103 -30.25 10.94 -10.65
C SER A 103 -30.85 11.68 -11.85
N PRO A 104 -31.54 12.82 -11.64
CA PRO A 104 -32.16 13.60 -12.71
C PRO A 104 -31.18 13.96 -13.84
N ILE A 105 -29.96 14.35 -13.48
CA ILE A 105 -28.94 14.72 -14.46
C ILE A 105 -28.54 13.52 -15.35
N HIS A 106 -28.41 12.32 -14.77
CA HIS A 106 -28.07 11.13 -15.55
C HIS A 106 -29.24 10.64 -16.40
N MET A 107 -30.45 10.64 -15.85
CA MET A 107 -31.65 10.27 -16.61
C MET A 107 -31.85 11.16 -17.83
N GLU A 108 -31.72 12.50 -17.67
CA GLU A 108 -31.92 13.46 -18.74
C GLU A 108 -30.77 13.48 -19.75
N LYS A 109 -29.52 13.58 -19.28
CA LYS A 109 -28.35 13.87 -20.16
C LYS A 109 -27.68 12.60 -20.70
N LYS A 110 -27.56 11.55 -19.87
CA LYS A 110 -26.84 10.31 -20.20
C LYS A 110 -27.79 9.24 -20.78
N LEU A 111 -28.86 8.90 -20.06
CA LEU A 111 -29.78 7.84 -20.45
C LEU A 111 -30.85 8.30 -21.46
N ARG A 112 -31.28 9.56 -21.35
CA ARG A 112 -32.42 10.13 -22.11
C ARG A 112 -33.69 9.31 -21.89
N MET A 113 -33.94 8.94 -20.65
CA MET A 113 -35.06 8.11 -20.20
C MET A 113 -35.88 8.87 -19.17
N THR A 114 -37.20 8.63 -19.18
CA THR A 114 -38.08 9.09 -18.10
C THR A 114 -37.85 8.27 -16.84
N PRO A 115 -38.23 8.77 -15.63
CA PRO A 115 -38.18 7.99 -14.39
C PRO A 115 -38.92 6.64 -14.48
N ASP A 116 -40.05 6.58 -15.17
CA ASP A 116 -40.80 5.34 -15.35
C ASP A 116 -40.05 4.32 -16.20
N GLN A 117 -39.41 4.77 -17.28
CA GLN A 117 -38.57 3.93 -18.13
C GLN A 117 -37.35 3.39 -17.37
N VAL A 118 -36.75 4.22 -16.51
CA VAL A 118 -35.60 3.80 -15.66
C VAL A 118 -36.05 2.73 -14.65
N ALA A 119 -37.19 2.94 -13.98
CA ALA A 119 -37.74 1.96 -13.05
C ALA A 119 -38.10 0.63 -13.73
N GLU A 120 -38.68 0.68 -14.92
CA GLU A 120 -38.99 -0.50 -15.72
C GLU A 120 -37.72 -1.24 -16.16
N ALA A 121 -36.71 -0.52 -16.64
CA ALA A 121 -35.41 -1.07 -17.02
C ALA A 121 -34.71 -1.75 -15.84
N ALA A 122 -34.74 -1.16 -14.65
CA ALA A 122 -34.19 -1.74 -13.42
C ALA A 122 -34.86 -3.10 -13.09
N VAL A 123 -36.17 -3.14 -13.11
CA VAL A 123 -36.94 -4.37 -12.86
C VAL A 123 -36.62 -5.46 -13.90
N ASN A 124 -36.56 -5.09 -15.18
CA ASN A 124 -36.24 -6.02 -16.27
C ASN A 124 -34.82 -6.55 -16.16
N ALA A 125 -33.87 -5.72 -15.75
CA ALA A 125 -32.48 -6.14 -15.51
C ALA A 125 -32.39 -7.18 -14.40
N VAL A 126 -33.03 -6.95 -13.25
CA VAL A 126 -33.07 -7.92 -12.15
C VAL A 126 -33.70 -9.23 -12.58
N LYS A 127 -34.86 -9.19 -13.26
CA LYS A 127 -35.51 -10.41 -13.78
C LYS A 127 -34.65 -11.15 -14.82
N SER A 128 -33.90 -10.42 -15.64
CA SER A 128 -32.98 -11.03 -16.61
C SER A 128 -31.78 -11.68 -15.90
N ALA A 129 -31.22 -11.07 -14.88
CA ALA A 129 -30.11 -11.62 -14.11
C ALA A 129 -30.51 -12.89 -13.35
N LEU A 130 -31.71 -12.93 -12.82
CA LEU A 130 -32.28 -14.13 -12.15
C LEU A 130 -32.41 -15.39 -13.05
N LYS A 131 -32.27 -15.26 -14.36
CA LYS A 131 -32.17 -16.40 -15.26
C LYS A 131 -30.86 -17.17 -15.15
N TYR A 132 -29.80 -16.52 -14.58
CA TYR A 132 -28.45 -17.03 -14.54
C TYR A 132 -27.96 -17.33 -13.12
N THR A 133 -28.41 -16.59 -12.13
CA THR A 133 -28.08 -16.77 -10.71
C THR A 133 -29.25 -16.33 -9.84
N ASP A 134 -29.35 -16.91 -8.64
CA ASP A 134 -30.32 -16.49 -7.63
C ASP A 134 -29.76 -15.35 -6.72
N ASP A 135 -28.49 -14.96 -6.88
CA ASP A 135 -27.84 -13.87 -6.17
C ASP A 135 -27.65 -12.66 -7.09
N VAL A 136 -28.58 -11.72 -7.00
CA VAL A 136 -28.59 -10.51 -7.82
C VAL A 136 -28.46 -9.28 -6.91
N GLU A 137 -27.46 -8.47 -7.21
CA GLU A 137 -27.26 -7.15 -6.61
C GLU A 137 -27.70 -6.05 -7.59
N PHE A 138 -28.41 -5.07 -7.08
CA PHE A 138 -28.85 -3.91 -7.85
C PHE A 138 -28.30 -2.62 -7.27
N SER A 139 -27.65 -1.79 -8.11
CA SER A 139 -27.17 -0.46 -7.79
C SER A 139 -27.97 0.65 -8.47
N ALA A 140 -28.37 1.65 -7.70
CA ALA A 140 -28.90 2.90 -8.23
C ALA A 140 -27.73 3.89 -8.46
N GLU A 141 -27.11 3.88 -9.64
CA GLU A 141 -25.98 4.77 -9.93
C GLU A 141 -26.34 6.24 -9.62
N ASP A 142 -25.43 6.93 -8.92
CA ASP A 142 -25.59 8.33 -8.47
C ASP A 142 -26.76 8.52 -7.48
N ALA A 143 -26.93 7.57 -6.58
CA ALA A 143 -27.97 7.63 -5.55
C ALA A 143 -27.84 8.86 -4.63
N VAL A 144 -26.63 9.37 -4.45
CA VAL A 144 -26.38 10.57 -3.63
C VAL A 144 -27.13 11.80 -4.14
N ARG A 145 -27.27 11.94 -5.46
CA ARG A 145 -27.96 13.05 -6.11
C ARG A 145 -29.36 12.70 -6.64
N SER A 146 -29.84 11.50 -6.35
CA SER A 146 -31.17 11.03 -6.75
C SER A 146 -32.23 11.50 -5.76
N GLU A 147 -33.44 11.71 -6.27
CA GLU A 147 -34.60 12.06 -5.46
C GLU A 147 -34.99 10.89 -4.56
N MET A 148 -35.23 11.15 -3.27
CA MET A 148 -35.49 10.11 -2.27
C MET A 148 -36.73 9.26 -2.60
N ASP A 149 -37.84 9.92 -3.00
CA ASP A 149 -39.07 9.19 -3.35
C ASP A 149 -38.91 8.30 -4.56
N PHE A 150 -38.12 8.74 -5.53
CA PHE A 150 -37.80 7.93 -6.71
C PHE A 150 -36.92 6.74 -6.36
N LEU A 151 -35.90 6.92 -5.50
CA LEU A 151 -35.08 5.81 -4.99
C LEU A 151 -35.93 4.78 -4.27
N CYS A 152 -36.82 5.21 -3.36
CA CYS A 152 -37.72 4.29 -2.66
C CYS A 152 -38.58 3.47 -3.63
N ARG A 153 -39.13 4.13 -4.67
CA ARG A 153 -39.91 3.45 -5.71
C ARG A 153 -39.12 2.41 -6.50
N VAL A 154 -37.91 2.76 -6.92
CA VAL A 154 -37.05 1.85 -7.68
C VAL A 154 -36.63 0.68 -6.81
N PHE A 155 -36.18 0.93 -5.58
CA PHE A 155 -35.73 -0.13 -4.68
C PHE A 155 -36.86 -1.09 -4.30
N GLU A 156 -38.06 -0.59 -3.98
CA GLU A 156 -39.24 -1.44 -3.77
C GLU A 156 -39.51 -2.34 -4.99
N ALA A 157 -39.44 -1.78 -6.20
CA ALA A 157 -39.72 -2.52 -7.43
C ALA A 157 -38.69 -3.61 -7.71
N VAL A 158 -37.38 -3.34 -7.52
CA VAL A 158 -36.32 -4.34 -7.74
C VAL A 158 -36.28 -5.39 -6.63
N ILE A 159 -36.61 -5.05 -5.39
CA ILE A 159 -36.79 -6.03 -4.29
C ILE A 159 -37.91 -6.98 -4.62
N ARG A 160 -39.06 -6.47 -5.05
CA ARG A 160 -40.20 -7.31 -5.52
C ARG A 160 -39.84 -8.16 -6.74
N ALA A 161 -38.91 -7.68 -7.58
CA ALA A 161 -38.43 -8.46 -8.73
C ALA A 161 -37.46 -9.58 -8.33
N GLY A 162 -36.91 -9.56 -7.10
CA GLY A 162 -36.08 -10.62 -6.54
C GLY A 162 -34.59 -10.25 -6.30
N ALA A 163 -34.22 -8.97 -6.34
CA ALA A 163 -32.88 -8.54 -5.92
C ALA A 163 -32.64 -8.91 -4.44
N LYS A 164 -31.49 -9.48 -4.14
CA LYS A 164 -31.09 -9.87 -2.77
C LYS A 164 -30.23 -8.83 -2.08
N THR A 165 -29.52 -8.02 -2.84
CA THR A 165 -28.70 -6.92 -2.32
C THR A 165 -29.04 -5.63 -3.04
N ILE A 166 -29.22 -4.57 -2.26
CA ILE A 166 -29.50 -3.21 -2.74
C ILE A 166 -28.30 -2.34 -2.41
N ASN A 167 -27.58 -1.92 -3.42
CA ASN A 167 -26.44 -1.03 -3.24
C ASN A 167 -26.81 0.43 -3.50
N VAL A 168 -26.36 1.29 -2.58
CA VAL A 168 -26.56 2.73 -2.62
C VAL A 168 -25.23 3.40 -2.81
N PRO A 169 -24.89 3.88 -4.04
CA PRO A 169 -23.58 4.45 -4.32
C PRO A 169 -23.55 5.98 -4.19
N ASP A 170 -22.51 6.48 -3.53
CA ASP A 170 -22.01 7.84 -3.67
C ASP A 170 -21.00 7.90 -4.82
N THR A 171 -21.52 7.87 -6.04
CA THR A 171 -20.75 7.71 -7.28
C THR A 171 -19.76 8.84 -7.54
N VAL A 172 -20.03 10.05 -7.00
CA VAL A 172 -19.19 11.24 -7.25
C VAL A 172 -18.44 11.70 -6.00
N GLY A 173 -18.45 10.90 -4.93
CA GLY A 173 -17.77 11.22 -3.69
C GLY A 173 -18.19 12.55 -3.05
N TYR A 174 -19.48 12.87 -3.15
CA TYR A 174 -20.05 14.17 -2.79
C TYR A 174 -20.57 14.23 -1.36
N SER A 175 -20.88 13.09 -0.75
CA SER A 175 -21.53 13.03 0.55
C SER A 175 -20.57 13.24 1.71
N ILE A 176 -21.15 13.60 2.86
CA ILE A 176 -20.47 13.63 4.15
C ILE A 176 -21.13 12.64 5.12
N PRO A 177 -20.43 12.13 6.15
CA PRO A 177 -20.88 10.99 6.94
C PRO A 177 -22.27 11.14 7.57
N ALA A 178 -22.58 12.30 8.16
CA ALA A 178 -23.87 12.53 8.80
C ALA A 178 -25.03 12.47 7.79
N VAL A 179 -24.86 13.08 6.61
CA VAL A 179 -25.87 13.10 5.56
C VAL A 179 -26.02 11.71 4.93
N TRP A 180 -24.91 11.01 4.73
CA TRP A 180 -24.91 9.68 4.13
C TRP A 180 -25.59 8.64 5.03
N GLY A 181 -25.24 8.62 6.31
CA GLY A 181 -25.88 7.74 7.29
C GLY A 181 -27.38 7.99 7.41
N GLU A 182 -27.81 9.27 7.41
CA GLU A 182 -29.22 9.61 7.44
C GLU A 182 -29.96 9.18 6.16
N ARG A 183 -29.35 9.35 4.98
CA ARG A 183 -29.91 8.86 3.72
C ARG A 183 -30.11 7.34 3.74
N MET A 184 -29.09 6.60 4.20
CA MET A 184 -29.17 5.15 4.32
C MET A 184 -30.28 4.73 5.29
N ARG A 185 -30.36 5.32 6.47
CA ARG A 185 -31.43 5.05 7.46
C ARG A 185 -32.80 5.29 6.87
N THR A 186 -33.00 6.46 6.24
CA THR A 186 -34.27 6.84 5.61
C THR A 186 -34.71 5.84 4.54
N LEU A 187 -33.77 5.34 3.72
CA LEU A 187 -34.08 4.32 2.71
C LEU A 187 -34.51 3.00 3.36
N ILE A 188 -33.76 2.51 4.34
CA ILE A 188 -34.06 1.25 5.05
C ILE A 188 -35.43 1.35 5.77
N GLU A 189 -35.78 2.49 6.34
CA GLU A 189 -37.07 2.68 7.03
C GLU A 189 -38.26 2.84 6.08
N ARG A 190 -38.04 3.44 4.90
CA ARG A 190 -39.15 3.81 3.99
C ARG A 190 -39.42 2.78 2.91
N VAL A 191 -38.44 1.98 2.53
CA VAL A 191 -38.57 1.04 1.40
C VAL A 191 -39.31 -0.22 1.84
N PRO A 192 -40.49 -0.55 1.27
CA PRO A 192 -41.19 -1.78 1.58
C PRO A 192 -40.37 -3.03 1.21
N GLY A 193 -40.19 -3.95 2.16
CA GLY A 193 -39.39 -5.15 2.00
C GLY A 193 -37.89 -4.94 2.24
N ALA A 194 -37.49 -3.82 2.81
CA ALA A 194 -36.12 -3.52 3.21
C ALA A 194 -35.49 -4.59 4.13
N ASP A 195 -36.33 -5.23 4.94
CA ASP A 195 -35.97 -6.34 5.86
C ASP A 195 -35.61 -7.67 5.15
N LYS A 196 -35.89 -7.78 3.87
CA LYS A 196 -35.68 -9.02 3.07
C LYS A 196 -34.38 -9.00 2.27
N VAL A 197 -33.67 -7.91 2.28
CA VAL A 197 -32.46 -7.68 1.47
C VAL A 197 -31.29 -7.22 2.30
N ILE A 198 -30.07 -7.40 1.75
CA ILE A 198 -28.87 -6.81 2.28
C ILE A 198 -28.73 -5.39 1.71
N TRP A 199 -28.61 -4.42 2.58
CA TRP A 199 -28.27 -3.05 2.17
C TRP A 199 -26.76 -2.89 2.07
N SER A 200 -26.30 -2.37 0.94
CA SER A 200 -24.91 -2.15 0.59
C SER A 200 -24.64 -0.65 0.41
N THR A 201 -23.41 -0.26 0.64
CA THR A 201 -22.91 1.08 0.36
C THR A 201 -21.63 1.02 -0.47
N HIS A 202 -21.53 1.94 -1.44
CA HIS A 202 -20.35 2.16 -2.26
C HIS A 202 -20.01 3.65 -2.23
N CYS A 203 -18.80 4.02 -1.85
CA CYS A 203 -18.42 5.43 -1.69
C CYS A 203 -17.11 5.74 -2.39
N HIS A 204 -17.12 6.73 -3.30
CA HIS A 204 -15.92 7.34 -3.85
C HIS A 204 -15.31 8.38 -2.90
N ASN A 205 -14.03 8.66 -3.10
CA ASN A 205 -13.18 9.37 -2.13
C ASN A 205 -12.82 10.81 -2.55
N ASP A 206 -13.62 11.43 -3.42
CA ASP A 206 -13.32 12.75 -3.99
C ASP A 206 -13.17 13.86 -2.93
N LEU A 207 -13.89 13.75 -1.82
CA LEU A 207 -13.76 14.65 -0.65
C LEU A 207 -12.94 14.02 0.49
N GLY A 208 -12.30 12.86 0.30
CA GLY A 208 -11.57 12.16 1.37
C GLY A 208 -12.47 11.52 2.43
N MET A 209 -13.75 11.24 2.12
CA MET A 209 -14.75 10.79 3.08
C MET A 209 -15.27 9.37 2.84
N ALA A 210 -14.75 8.65 1.85
CA ALA A 210 -15.29 7.35 1.43
C ALA A 210 -15.38 6.34 2.57
N VAL A 211 -14.32 6.16 3.34
CA VAL A 211 -14.31 5.26 4.50
C VAL A 211 -15.28 5.72 5.57
N ALA A 212 -15.27 7.01 5.90
CA ALA A 212 -16.16 7.57 6.92
C ALA A 212 -17.64 7.47 6.52
N ASN A 213 -17.96 7.71 5.23
CA ASN A 213 -19.32 7.52 4.69
C ASN A 213 -19.72 6.05 4.78
N SER A 214 -18.88 5.12 4.38
CA SER A 214 -19.14 3.67 4.43
C SER A 214 -19.43 3.21 5.87
N LEU A 215 -18.62 3.63 6.84
CA LEU A 215 -18.82 3.31 8.25
C LEU A 215 -20.11 3.94 8.79
N SER A 216 -20.45 5.16 8.38
CA SER A 216 -21.71 5.81 8.74
C SER A 216 -22.91 5.04 8.20
N ALA A 217 -22.84 4.52 6.98
CA ALA A 217 -23.88 3.66 6.40
C ALA A 217 -24.02 2.34 7.17
N VAL A 218 -22.92 1.72 7.59
CA VAL A 218 -22.95 0.50 8.43
C VAL A 218 -23.65 0.77 9.77
N MET A 219 -23.34 1.89 10.41
CA MET A 219 -24.01 2.31 11.64
C MET A 219 -25.51 2.59 11.42
N ALA A 220 -25.90 3.00 10.23
CA ALA A 220 -27.29 3.25 9.84
C ALA A 220 -28.06 1.99 9.41
N GLY A 221 -27.39 0.82 9.28
CA GLY A 221 -28.05 -0.45 8.95
C GLY A 221 -27.53 -1.16 7.70
N ALA A 222 -26.57 -0.62 6.96
CA ALA A 222 -25.91 -1.36 5.87
C ALA A 222 -25.19 -2.58 6.42
N ARG A 223 -25.22 -3.68 5.64
CA ARG A 223 -24.59 -4.96 5.98
C ARG A 223 -23.66 -5.45 4.88
N GLN A 224 -23.42 -4.64 3.87
CA GLN A 224 -22.36 -4.81 2.88
C GLN A 224 -21.65 -3.48 2.63
N VAL A 225 -20.33 -3.54 2.44
CA VAL A 225 -19.51 -2.41 1.99
C VAL A 225 -18.74 -2.81 0.75
N GLU A 226 -18.94 -2.06 -0.35
CA GLU A 226 -18.07 -2.12 -1.51
C GLU A 226 -16.84 -1.26 -1.27
N CYS A 227 -15.66 -1.84 -1.46
CA CYS A 227 -14.39 -1.20 -1.18
C CYS A 227 -13.28 -1.81 -2.05
N THR A 228 -12.09 -1.22 -2.01
CA THR A 228 -10.94 -1.70 -2.77
C THR A 228 -9.69 -1.74 -1.91
N ILE A 229 -8.77 -2.63 -2.24
CA ILE A 229 -7.42 -2.62 -1.64
C ILE A 229 -6.75 -1.28 -1.95
N ASN A 230 -6.14 -0.66 -0.94
CA ASN A 230 -5.48 0.65 -1.00
C ASN A 230 -6.41 1.81 -1.40
N GLY A 231 -7.71 1.60 -1.45
CA GLY A 231 -8.66 2.61 -1.91
C GLY A 231 -8.56 2.92 -3.41
N LEU A 232 -8.05 1.99 -4.23
CA LEU A 232 -7.95 2.18 -5.68
C LEU A 232 -9.34 2.45 -6.31
N GLY A 233 -9.37 3.19 -7.40
CA GLY A 233 -10.58 3.48 -8.17
C GLY A 233 -10.46 4.73 -9.02
N GLU A 234 -11.52 5.05 -9.73
CA GLU A 234 -11.57 6.26 -10.54
C GLU A 234 -11.36 7.54 -9.70
N ARG A 235 -10.74 8.53 -10.29
CA ARG A 235 -10.48 9.86 -9.70
C ARG A 235 -9.66 9.77 -8.41
N ALA A 236 -10.28 10.02 -7.24
CA ALA A 236 -9.65 9.92 -5.93
C ALA A 236 -9.76 8.53 -5.28
N GLY A 237 -10.38 7.57 -5.98
CA GLY A 237 -10.51 6.18 -5.53
C GLY A 237 -11.78 5.89 -4.74
N ASN A 238 -11.81 4.71 -4.14
CA ASN A 238 -12.91 4.15 -3.35
C ASN A 238 -12.62 4.16 -1.85
N ALA A 239 -13.56 3.68 -1.05
CA ALA A 239 -13.27 3.34 0.33
C ALA A 239 -12.18 2.26 0.40
N SER A 240 -11.16 2.48 1.25
CA SER A 240 -10.08 1.52 1.45
C SER A 240 -10.56 0.33 2.28
N LEU A 241 -10.45 -0.88 1.75
CA LEU A 241 -10.86 -2.12 2.42
C LEU A 241 -10.18 -2.28 3.78
N GLU A 242 -8.88 -2.08 3.83
CA GLU A 242 -8.07 -2.19 5.05
C GLU A 242 -8.53 -1.24 6.15
N GLU A 243 -8.92 -0.03 5.77
CA GLU A 243 -9.37 0.98 6.73
C GLU A 243 -10.78 0.66 7.26
N VAL A 244 -11.69 0.23 6.39
CA VAL A 244 -13.06 -0.19 6.79
C VAL A 244 -12.98 -1.38 7.74
N VAL A 245 -12.24 -2.42 7.37
CA VAL A 245 -12.13 -3.67 8.15
C VAL A 245 -11.48 -3.41 9.50
N MET A 246 -10.38 -2.65 9.52
CA MET A 246 -9.68 -2.38 10.78
C MET A 246 -10.44 -1.41 11.67
N ALA A 247 -11.21 -0.47 11.14
CA ALA A 247 -12.12 0.35 11.93
C ALA A 247 -13.18 -0.48 12.64
N VAL A 248 -13.84 -1.40 11.93
CA VAL A 248 -14.86 -2.31 12.51
C VAL A 248 -14.24 -3.22 13.58
N LYS A 249 -13.05 -3.77 13.31
CA LYS A 249 -12.33 -4.66 14.26
C LYS A 249 -11.87 -3.92 15.52
N THR A 250 -11.24 -2.75 15.34
CA THR A 250 -10.66 -1.97 16.43
C THR A 250 -11.74 -1.33 17.31
N ARG A 251 -12.82 -0.85 16.68
CA ARG A 251 -13.96 -0.22 17.39
C ARG A 251 -15.12 -1.21 17.55
N SER A 252 -14.79 -2.42 17.93
CA SER A 252 -15.77 -3.47 18.21
C SER A 252 -16.75 -3.12 19.36
N ASP A 253 -16.45 -2.07 20.12
CA ASP A 253 -17.31 -1.45 21.13
C ASP A 253 -18.47 -0.65 20.50
N LEU A 254 -18.27 -0.08 19.33
CA LEU A 254 -19.26 0.74 18.61
C LEU A 254 -20.04 -0.04 17.55
N PHE A 255 -19.39 -0.96 16.86
CA PHE A 255 -19.99 -1.70 15.76
C PHE A 255 -20.66 -3.00 16.25
N SER A 256 -21.95 -3.17 15.93
CA SER A 256 -22.71 -4.40 16.15
C SER A 256 -22.41 -5.51 15.15
N VAL A 257 -21.50 -5.24 14.21
CA VAL A 257 -21.13 -6.13 13.11
C VAL A 257 -19.69 -6.62 13.26
N GLU A 258 -19.36 -7.71 12.56
CA GLU A 258 -18.00 -8.23 12.42
C GLU A 258 -17.77 -8.73 10.99
N THR A 259 -16.51 -8.77 10.53
CA THR A 259 -16.11 -9.32 9.23
C THR A 259 -15.43 -10.66 9.41
N ARG A 260 -15.40 -11.48 8.37
CA ARG A 260 -14.61 -12.72 8.35
C ARG A 260 -13.19 -12.55 7.82
N ILE A 261 -12.80 -11.31 7.50
CA ILE A 261 -11.50 -11.00 6.91
C ILE A 261 -10.36 -11.51 7.80
N ASP A 262 -9.43 -12.25 7.21
CA ASP A 262 -8.12 -12.52 7.79
C ASP A 262 -7.24 -11.27 7.65
N THR A 263 -7.22 -10.47 8.69
CA THR A 263 -6.53 -9.17 8.69
C THR A 263 -5.03 -9.30 8.51
N THR A 264 -4.41 -10.45 8.82
CA THR A 264 -2.97 -10.69 8.62
C THR A 264 -2.60 -10.71 7.13
N GLN A 265 -3.57 -10.84 6.23
CA GLN A 265 -3.39 -10.80 4.78
C GLN A 265 -3.52 -9.39 4.19
N ILE A 266 -3.84 -8.37 4.99
CA ILE A 266 -4.04 -6.98 4.51
C ILE A 266 -2.77 -6.42 3.88
N VAL A 267 -1.65 -6.41 4.61
CA VAL A 267 -0.38 -5.88 4.10
C VAL A 267 0.15 -6.69 2.90
N PRO A 268 0.12 -8.04 2.90
CA PRO A 268 0.42 -8.82 1.71
C PRO A 268 -0.43 -8.45 0.49
N ALA A 269 -1.75 -8.25 0.66
CA ALA A 269 -2.65 -7.83 -0.43
C ALA A 269 -2.30 -6.42 -0.93
N SER A 270 -2.12 -5.48 -0.01
CA SER A 270 -1.72 -4.10 -0.34
C SER A 270 -0.43 -4.04 -1.16
N LYS A 271 0.59 -4.79 -0.75
CA LYS A 271 1.89 -4.88 -1.47
C LYS A 271 1.72 -5.52 -2.85
N LEU A 272 0.94 -6.59 -2.95
CA LEU A 272 0.67 -7.25 -4.24
C LEU A 272 0.02 -6.29 -5.23
N ILE A 273 -1.02 -5.56 -4.81
CA ILE A 273 -1.70 -4.58 -5.65
C ILE A 273 -0.78 -3.44 -6.05
N SER A 274 -0.02 -2.87 -5.11
CA SER A 274 0.96 -1.83 -5.40
C SER A 274 2.01 -2.28 -6.42
N GLN A 275 2.49 -3.51 -6.31
CA GLN A 275 3.48 -4.10 -7.23
C GLN A 275 2.90 -4.32 -8.64
N ILE A 276 1.66 -4.82 -8.74
CA ILE A 276 1.01 -5.11 -10.02
C ILE A 276 0.64 -3.81 -10.74
N THR A 277 0.02 -2.86 -10.04
CA THR A 277 -0.47 -1.62 -10.63
C THR A 277 0.61 -0.56 -10.81
N GLY A 278 1.75 -0.69 -10.13
CA GLY A 278 2.78 0.35 -10.08
C GLY A 278 2.41 1.56 -9.20
N TYR A 279 1.26 1.55 -8.53
CA TYR A 279 0.85 2.62 -7.61
C TYR A 279 1.51 2.42 -6.23
N PRO A 280 2.47 3.28 -5.83
CA PRO A 280 3.10 3.17 -4.52
C PRO A 280 2.11 3.53 -3.41
N VAL A 281 2.12 2.75 -2.33
CA VAL A 281 1.39 3.09 -1.13
C VAL A 281 2.11 4.26 -0.43
N GLN A 282 1.37 5.33 -0.12
CA GLN A 282 1.94 6.45 0.62
C GLN A 282 2.47 5.99 1.98
N PRO A 283 3.66 6.42 2.42
CA PRO A 283 4.24 5.99 3.69
C PRO A 283 3.34 6.21 4.91
N ASN A 284 2.54 7.28 4.91
CA ASN A 284 1.59 7.63 5.97
C ASN A 284 0.17 7.11 5.73
N LYS A 285 -0.05 6.24 4.74
CA LYS A 285 -1.36 5.60 4.53
C LYS A 285 -1.76 4.80 5.78
N ALA A 286 -2.98 4.96 6.23
CA ALA A 286 -3.48 4.22 7.37
C ALA A 286 -3.37 2.70 7.15
N VAL A 287 -3.05 1.96 8.20
CA VAL A 287 -2.94 0.49 8.26
C VAL A 287 -1.77 -0.10 7.44
N VAL A 288 -1.61 0.26 6.18
CA VAL A 288 -0.68 -0.38 5.23
C VAL A 288 0.54 0.45 4.86
N GLY A 289 0.57 1.73 5.21
CA GLY A 289 1.73 2.59 4.95
C GLY A 289 2.96 2.18 5.76
N ALA A 290 4.15 2.41 5.24
CA ALA A 290 5.40 2.03 5.88
C ALA A 290 5.59 2.69 7.26
N ASN A 291 4.97 3.85 7.47
CA ASN A 291 5.03 4.62 8.72
C ASN A 291 3.83 4.37 9.64
N ALA A 292 2.86 3.52 9.24
CA ALA A 292 1.62 3.32 10.02
C ALA A 292 1.86 2.81 11.45
N PHE A 293 2.98 2.12 11.67
CA PHE A 293 3.42 1.56 12.95
C PHE A 293 4.84 2.04 13.33
N ALA A 294 5.28 3.17 12.79
CA ALA A 294 6.60 3.73 13.07
C ALA A 294 6.48 4.93 14.02
N HIS A 295 7.33 4.97 15.03
CA HIS A 295 7.41 6.07 16.00
C HIS A 295 8.82 6.67 15.98
N GLU A 296 8.94 7.95 15.62
CA GLU A 296 10.23 8.70 15.64
C GLU A 296 10.31 9.63 16.85
N SER A 297 9.18 10.21 17.28
CA SER A 297 9.14 11.12 18.42
C SER A 297 9.56 10.42 19.72
N GLY A 298 10.53 11.00 20.46
CA GLY A 298 11.01 10.43 21.71
C GLY A 298 9.92 10.25 22.78
N ILE A 299 8.92 11.13 22.83
CA ILE A 299 7.78 11.00 23.75
C ILE A 299 6.93 9.78 23.38
N HIS A 300 6.66 9.57 22.10
CA HIS A 300 5.88 8.43 21.63
C HIS A 300 6.66 7.12 21.83
N GLN A 301 7.95 7.11 21.51
CA GLN A 301 8.81 5.94 21.70
C GLN A 301 8.87 5.52 23.18
N ASP A 302 9.05 6.49 24.10
CA ASP A 302 9.05 6.22 25.53
C ASP A 302 7.71 5.65 26.03
N GLY A 303 6.59 6.18 25.50
CA GLY A 303 5.26 5.66 25.80
C GLY A 303 5.07 4.22 25.32
N VAL A 304 5.40 3.92 24.07
CA VAL A 304 5.26 2.57 23.47
C VAL A 304 6.16 1.55 24.17
N ILE A 305 7.39 1.92 24.54
CA ILE A 305 8.32 1.06 25.31
C ILE A 305 7.73 0.70 26.68
N LYS A 306 7.08 1.65 27.35
CA LYS A 306 6.43 1.42 28.64
C LYS A 306 5.16 0.59 28.52
N HIS A 307 4.30 0.93 27.56
CA HIS A 307 3.06 0.23 27.25
C HIS A 307 2.57 0.59 25.84
N ARG A 308 2.49 -0.40 24.95
CA ARG A 308 2.17 -0.17 23.51
C ARG A 308 0.86 0.59 23.31
N GLU A 309 -0.17 0.29 24.07
CA GLU A 309 -1.50 0.91 23.98
C GLU A 309 -1.52 2.41 24.28
N THR A 310 -0.41 3.00 24.76
CA THR A 310 -0.31 4.46 24.94
C THR A 310 -0.43 5.22 23.63
N TYR A 311 0.02 4.62 22.50
CA TYR A 311 0.01 5.22 21.17
C TYR A 311 -0.41 4.26 20.05
N GLU A 312 -0.65 2.99 20.33
CA GLU A 312 -1.05 1.99 19.34
C GLU A 312 -2.47 1.47 19.64
N ILE A 313 -3.39 1.66 18.70
CA ILE A 313 -4.77 1.15 18.75
C ILE A 313 -4.93 -0.24 18.12
N MET A 314 -3.91 -0.71 17.41
CA MET A 314 -3.81 -2.02 16.75
C MET A 314 -2.34 -2.43 16.69
N ARG A 315 -2.06 -3.71 16.51
CA ARG A 315 -0.70 -4.22 16.39
C ARG A 315 -0.30 -4.38 14.93
N ALA A 316 0.97 -4.17 14.62
CA ALA A 316 1.51 -4.36 13.28
C ALA A 316 1.27 -5.78 12.76
N GLU A 317 1.42 -6.78 13.64
CA GLU A 317 1.24 -8.20 13.33
C GLU A 317 -0.22 -8.53 12.96
N ASP A 318 -1.20 -7.82 13.54
CA ASP A 318 -2.63 -8.02 13.27
C ASP A 318 -3.01 -7.73 11.81
N VAL A 319 -2.19 -6.96 11.10
CA VAL A 319 -2.41 -6.58 9.71
C VAL A 319 -1.36 -7.16 8.74
N GLY A 320 -0.44 -8.00 9.25
CA GLY A 320 0.57 -8.70 8.45
C GLY A 320 1.89 -7.98 8.27
N TRP A 321 2.19 -6.95 9.08
CA TRP A 321 3.56 -6.46 9.24
C TRP A 321 4.36 -7.39 10.15
N THR A 322 5.64 -7.63 9.81
CA THR A 322 6.48 -8.58 10.56
C THR A 322 7.10 -8.00 11.82
N GLN A 323 7.26 -6.69 11.92
CA GLN A 323 7.80 -6.00 13.10
C GLN A 323 7.42 -4.52 13.12
N ASN A 324 7.26 -3.95 14.33
CA ASN A 324 7.28 -2.50 14.55
C ASN A 324 8.71 -1.99 14.37
N LYS A 325 8.90 -0.97 13.54
CA LYS A 325 10.20 -0.31 13.42
C LYS A 325 10.25 0.88 14.36
N LEU A 326 11.07 0.79 15.42
CA LEU A 326 11.59 1.97 16.10
C LEU A 326 12.60 2.63 15.14
N VAL A 327 12.14 3.62 14.39
CA VAL A 327 13.01 4.40 13.51
C VAL A 327 13.73 5.42 14.39
N LEU A 328 15.07 5.29 14.49
CA LEU A 328 15.88 6.28 15.18
C LEU A 328 16.20 7.46 14.27
N GLY A 329 15.92 8.66 14.74
CA GLY A 329 16.15 9.90 14.03
C GLY A 329 16.39 11.07 14.99
N LYS A 330 16.49 12.29 14.47
CA LYS A 330 16.81 13.48 15.29
C LYS A 330 15.79 13.74 16.42
N HIS A 331 14.56 13.24 16.30
CA HIS A 331 13.51 13.40 17.32
C HIS A 331 13.47 12.25 18.34
N SER A 332 14.26 11.19 18.14
CA SER A 332 14.33 10.07 19.07
C SER A 332 14.89 10.46 20.42
N GLY A 333 14.26 9.92 21.47
CA GLY A 333 14.68 10.12 22.86
C GLY A 333 15.78 9.15 23.30
N ARG A 334 16.43 9.46 24.44
CA ARG A 334 17.50 8.65 25.01
C ARG A 334 17.09 7.21 25.32
N ASN A 335 15.83 6.99 25.76
CA ASN A 335 15.32 5.66 26.06
C ASN A 335 15.21 4.78 24.82
N ALA A 336 14.72 5.32 23.70
CA ALA A 336 14.65 4.61 22.43
C ALA A 336 16.06 4.24 21.92
N PHE A 337 17.01 5.15 22.02
CA PHE A 337 18.41 4.91 21.70
C PHE A 337 18.99 3.78 22.56
N LYS A 338 18.80 3.83 23.89
CA LYS A 338 19.24 2.79 24.82
C LYS A 338 18.63 1.42 24.52
N THR A 339 17.31 1.39 24.25
CA THR A 339 16.59 0.16 23.88
C THR A 339 17.17 -0.44 22.62
N ARG A 340 17.41 0.40 21.58
CA ARG A 340 17.96 -0.08 20.32
C ARG A 340 19.37 -0.62 20.45
N LEU A 341 20.23 0.00 21.28
CA LEU A 341 21.56 -0.53 21.60
C LEU A 341 21.46 -1.91 22.27
N ALA A 342 20.53 -2.08 23.22
CA ALA A 342 20.29 -3.37 23.86
C ALA A 342 19.80 -4.45 22.87
N ASP A 343 18.88 -4.10 21.94
CA ASP A 343 18.41 -4.99 20.87
C ASP A 343 19.55 -5.45 19.95
N LEU A 344 20.55 -4.59 19.75
CA LEU A 344 21.75 -4.88 18.95
C LEU A 344 22.84 -5.63 19.76
N GLY A 345 22.54 -5.98 21.03
CA GLY A 345 23.49 -6.66 21.90
C GLY A 345 24.64 -5.78 22.39
N ILE A 346 24.51 -4.45 22.25
CA ILE A 346 25.53 -3.48 22.69
C ILE A 346 25.30 -3.17 24.15
N VAL A 347 26.25 -3.54 24.98
CA VAL A 347 26.24 -3.25 26.43
C VAL A 347 26.79 -1.86 26.68
N VAL A 348 26.08 -1.08 27.48
CA VAL A 348 26.51 0.27 27.91
C VAL A 348 26.83 0.19 29.40
N ASP A 349 28.09 0.40 29.77
CA ASP A 349 28.59 0.14 31.11
C ASP A 349 28.27 1.27 32.11
N SER A 350 27.97 2.48 31.63
CA SER A 350 27.67 3.62 32.48
C SER A 350 26.68 4.61 31.86
N GLU A 351 26.01 5.38 32.70
CA GLU A 351 25.13 6.48 32.26
C GLU A 351 25.91 7.60 31.55
N GLU A 352 27.18 7.79 31.89
CA GLU A 352 28.05 8.77 31.24
C GLU A 352 28.39 8.36 29.81
N GLN A 353 28.72 7.09 29.61
CA GLN A 353 28.95 6.51 28.28
C GLN A 353 27.67 6.60 27.41
N LEU A 354 26.50 6.29 27.97
CA LEU A 354 25.23 6.44 27.27
C LEU A 354 24.96 7.89 26.86
N ASN A 355 25.23 8.86 27.75
CA ASN A 355 25.00 10.27 27.47
C ASN A 355 25.93 10.79 26.37
N LEU A 356 27.21 10.38 26.40
CA LEU A 356 28.17 10.74 25.36
C LEU A 356 27.80 10.17 24.00
N ALA A 357 27.45 8.89 23.96
CA ALA A 357 27.01 8.22 22.75
C ALA A 357 25.70 8.85 22.21
N PHE A 358 24.76 9.18 23.09
CA PHE A 358 23.52 9.85 22.71
C PHE A 358 23.75 11.27 22.16
N ALA A 359 24.67 12.03 22.70
CA ALA A 359 25.04 13.33 22.15
C ALA A 359 25.61 13.22 20.73
N ARG A 360 26.52 12.25 20.49
CA ARG A 360 27.07 11.94 19.17
C ARG A 360 25.98 11.45 18.20
N PHE A 361 25.05 10.62 18.70
CA PHE A 361 23.90 10.19 17.92
C PHE A 361 23.04 11.38 17.46
N LYS A 362 22.79 12.37 18.32
CA LYS A 362 22.02 13.56 17.94
C LYS A 362 22.74 14.39 16.87
N GLU A 363 24.06 14.57 16.99
CA GLU A 363 24.86 15.26 15.99
C GLU A 363 24.85 14.52 14.63
N LEU A 364 24.87 13.19 14.66
CA LEU A 364 24.77 12.37 13.46
C LEU A 364 23.37 12.48 12.85
N ALA A 365 22.33 12.41 13.66
CA ALA A 365 20.93 12.49 13.22
C ALA A 365 20.53 13.87 12.68
N ASP A 366 21.26 14.94 13.06
CA ASP A 366 21.09 16.26 12.45
C ASP A 366 21.73 16.38 11.05
N LYS A 367 22.70 15.51 10.75
CA LYS A 367 23.44 15.49 9.48
C LYS A 367 22.98 14.40 8.52
N LYS A 368 22.23 13.43 9.00
CA LYS A 368 21.86 12.21 8.30
C LYS A 368 20.35 12.02 8.26
N HIS A 369 19.80 11.78 7.08
CA HIS A 369 18.33 11.62 6.92
C HIS A 369 17.83 10.29 7.49
N GLU A 370 18.64 9.24 7.46
CA GLU A 370 18.30 7.90 7.95
C GLU A 370 19.46 7.32 8.77
N ILE A 371 19.18 6.86 9.98
CA ILE A 371 20.16 6.25 10.89
C ILE A 371 19.99 4.73 10.84
N PHE A 372 21.05 4.03 10.53
CA PHE A 372 21.11 2.57 10.49
C PHE A 372 21.74 1.98 11.77
N ASP A 373 21.50 0.69 11.99
CA ASP A 373 22.03 -0.02 13.16
C ASP A 373 23.56 -0.01 13.22
N GLU A 374 24.20 -0.06 12.06
CA GLU A 374 25.66 0.01 11.91
C GLU A 374 26.22 1.38 12.31
N ASP A 375 25.44 2.45 12.17
CA ASP A 375 25.82 3.78 12.66
C ASP A 375 25.86 3.80 14.19
N LEU A 376 24.92 3.11 14.83
CA LEU A 376 24.87 2.98 16.27
C LEU A 376 26.06 2.14 16.79
N GLN A 377 26.39 1.07 16.09
CA GLN A 377 27.56 0.25 16.41
C GLN A 377 28.85 1.07 16.28
N ALA A 378 29.00 1.87 15.22
CA ALA A 378 30.14 2.75 15.01
C ALA A 378 30.26 3.84 16.09
N LEU A 379 29.12 4.41 16.53
CA LEU A 379 29.09 5.40 17.62
C LEU A 379 29.59 4.84 18.95
N MET A 380 29.37 3.56 19.18
CA MET A 380 29.74 2.88 20.44
C MET A 380 31.17 2.33 20.41
N SER A 381 31.71 2.03 19.23
CA SER A 381 33.06 1.44 19.08
C SER A 381 34.20 2.45 19.12
N ASP A 382 33.96 3.73 19.37
CA ASP A 382 34.95 4.81 19.36
C ASP A 382 35.76 4.96 18.04
N GLU A 383 35.34 4.29 16.98
CA GLU A 383 35.95 4.36 15.65
C GLU A 383 35.56 5.67 14.94
N THR A 384 36.07 6.80 15.45
CA THR A 384 36.22 7.98 14.61
C THR A 384 37.40 7.74 13.68
N VAL A 385 37.09 7.31 12.45
CA VAL A 385 38.04 7.42 11.35
C VAL A 385 38.26 8.91 11.14
N THR A 386 39.33 9.45 11.70
CA THR A 386 39.77 10.84 11.43
C THR A 386 40.10 10.92 9.93
N PRO A 387 39.93 12.11 9.30
CA PRO A 387 40.27 12.33 7.89
C PRO A 387 41.71 11.96 7.52
N GLU A 388 42.59 11.80 8.51
CA GLU A 388 44.00 11.43 8.34
C GLU A 388 44.25 9.94 8.09
N GLN A 389 43.23 9.05 8.15
CA GLN A 389 43.37 7.61 7.99
C GLN A 389 42.61 7.03 6.78
N GLU A 390 42.27 7.84 5.77
CA GLU A 390 41.68 7.34 4.54
C GLU A 390 42.73 6.56 3.72
N HIS A 391 42.61 5.21 3.74
CA HIS A 391 43.50 4.35 2.96
C HIS A 391 43.27 4.49 1.46
N TYR A 392 42.01 4.64 1.05
CA TYR A 392 41.59 4.89 -0.32
C TYR A 392 40.98 6.28 -0.46
N LYS A 393 41.46 7.08 -1.43
CA LYS A 393 40.95 8.41 -1.72
C LYS A 393 40.79 8.60 -3.23
N LEU A 394 39.63 9.11 -3.68
CA LEU A 394 39.38 9.42 -5.09
C LEU A 394 40.26 10.59 -5.55
N ILE A 395 41.06 10.38 -6.61
CA ILE A 395 41.83 11.42 -7.29
C ILE A 395 41.13 11.89 -8.54
N SER A 396 40.73 10.94 -9.41
CA SER A 396 40.03 11.26 -10.66
C SER A 396 39.04 10.19 -11.04
N LEU A 397 37.98 10.60 -11.72
CA LEU A 397 36.94 9.74 -12.26
C LEU A 397 36.59 10.19 -13.67
N ARG A 398 36.54 9.24 -14.60
CA ARG A 398 35.98 9.41 -15.94
C ARG A 398 35.00 8.28 -16.21
N VAL A 399 33.76 8.64 -16.58
CA VAL A 399 32.71 7.69 -16.94
C VAL A 399 32.22 8.03 -18.33
N ALA A 400 32.05 7.02 -19.19
CA ALA A 400 31.46 7.12 -20.48
C ALA A 400 30.25 6.18 -20.54
N SER A 401 29.10 6.72 -20.96
CA SER A 401 27.87 5.96 -21.15
C SER A 401 27.12 6.51 -22.36
N GLU A 402 26.88 5.67 -23.35
CA GLU A 402 26.15 6.02 -24.56
C GLU A 402 25.06 4.97 -24.80
N THR A 403 23.93 5.38 -25.37
CA THR A 403 22.80 4.48 -25.62
C THR A 403 23.20 3.39 -26.63
N GLY A 404 23.13 2.13 -26.20
CA GLY A 404 23.50 0.98 -27.04
C GLY A 404 24.95 0.50 -26.83
N GLU A 405 25.76 1.21 -26.06
CA GLU A 405 27.13 0.81 -25.71
C GLU A 405 27.22 0.37 -24.25
N THR A 406 28.25 -0.44 -23.93
CA THR A 406 28.52 -0.85 -22.55
C THR A 406 29.15 0.31 -21.78
N PRO A 407 28.57 0.76 -20.66
CA PRO A 407 29.16 1.82 -19.85
C PRO A 407 30.55 1.45 -19.36
N HIS A 408 31.47 2.42 -19.45
CA HIS A 408 32.88 2.27 -19.12
C HIS A 408 33.29 3.31 -18.07
N ALA A 409 34.03 2.89 -17.02
CA ALA A 409 34.57 3.76 -16.00
C ALA A 409 36.09 3.57 -15.90
N ARG A 410 36.81 4.72 -15.81
CA ARG A 410 38.22 4.79 -15.47
C ARG A 410 38.38 5.67 -14.25
N LEU A 411 39.05 5.20 -13.22
CA LEU A 411 39.33 5.99 -12.02
C LEU A 411 40.76 5.81 -11.53
N THR A 412 41.22 6.82 -10.81
CA THR A 412 42.48 6.82 -10.09
C THR A 412 42.20 7.02 -8.60
N LEU A 413 42.72 6.12 -7.78
CA LEU A 413 42.69 6.21 -6.32
C LEU A 413 44.10 6.46 -5.78
N SER A 414 44.20 7.26 -4.71
CA SER A 414 45.34 7.20 -3.79
C SER A 414 45.14 6.00 -2.87
N VAL A 415 46.07 5.10 -2.78
CA VAL A 415 46.05 3.92 -1.91
C VAL A 415 47.27 4.05 -0.95
N GLY A 416 47.02 4.41 0.29
CA GLY A 416 48.11 4.64 1.26
C GLY A 416 49.09 5.67 0.81
N GLY A 417 48.72 6.65 -0.03
CA GLY A 417 49.56 7.71 -0.57
C GLY A 417 50.18 7.42 -1.96
N ALA A 418 50.04 6.19 -2.53
CA ALA A 418 50.48 5.86 -3.88
C ALA A 418 49.24 5.88 -4.85
N GLU A 419 49.44 6.42 -6.07
CA GLU A 419 48.41 6.42 -7.08
C GLU A 419 48.23 5.06 -7.74
N SER A 420 47.00 4.60 -7.88
CA SER A 420 46.62 3.40 -8.59
C SER A 420 45.47 3.70 -9.53
N GLN A 421 45.57 3.25 -10.78
CA GLN A 421 44.56 3.47 -11.81
C GLN A 421 43.94 2.15 -12.25
N SER A 422 42.66 2.17 -12.52
CA SER A 422 41.89 1.04 -13.01
C SER A 422 40.77 1.50 -13.95
N GLU A 423 40.32 0.58 -14.80
CA GLU A 423 39.16 0.78 -15.68
C GLU A 423 38.32 -0.49 -15.72
N ALA A 424 37.02 -0.36 -15.86
CA ALA A 424 36.08 -1.48 -15.94
C ALA A 424 34.83 -1.13 -16.73
N ASP A 425 34.25 -2.15 -17.34
CA ASP A 425 32.93 -2.12 -17.97
C ASP A 425 31.86 -2.60 -16.97
N GLY A 426 30.64 -2.06 -17.08
CA GLY A 426 29.55 -2.42 -16.20
C GLY A 426 28.19 -2.44 -16.88
N GLY A 427 27.18 -3.00 -16.20
CA GLY A 427 25.78 -2.97 -16.62
C GLY A 427 25.13 -1.58 -16.56
N GLY A 428 25.84 -0.62 -15.93
CA GLY A 428 25.49 0.79 -15.83
C GLY A 428 26.69 1.61 -15.37
N PRO A 429 26.64 2.97 -15.42
CA PRO A 429 27.74 3.85 -15.02
C PRO A 429 28.26 3.59 -13.60
N VAL A 430 27.36 3.38 -12.64
CA VAL A 430 27.71 3.11 -11.23
C VAL A 430 28.34 1.73 -11.08
N ASP A 431 27.82 0.70 -11.75
CA ASP A 431 28.39 -0.66 -11.71
C ASP A 431 29.82 -0.69 -12.30
N ALA A 432 30.04 0.03 -13.39
CA ALA A 432 31.38 0.19 -13.98
C ALA A 432 32.36 0.84 -12.98
N CYS A 433 31.90 1.87 -12.24
CA CYS A 433 32.71 2.51 -11.20
C CYS A 433 33.05 1.55 -10.06
N PHE A 434 32.06 0.84 -9.53
CA PHE A 434 32.25 -0.10 -8.41
C PHE A 434 33.21 -1.25 -8.80
N LYS A 435 33.05 -1.81 -9.99
CA LYS A 435 33.99 -2.80 -10.52
C LYS A 435 35.41 -2.25 -10.70
N SER A 436 35.54 -1.00 -11.12
CA SER A 436 36.81 -0.34 -11.26
C SER A 436 37.48 -0.12 -9.88
N ILE A 437 36.71 0.28 -8.85
CA ILE A 437 37.22 0.38 -7.48
C ILE A 437 37.68 -1.00 -6.96
N GLU A 438 36.85 -2.04 -7.15
CA GLU A 438 37.18 -3.40 -6.70
C GLU A 438 38.44 -3.97 -7.35
N ARG A 439 38.76 -3.62 -8.59
CA ARG A 439 40.04 -4.00 -9.23
C ARG A 439 41.26 -3.42 -8.50
N ILE A 440 41.12 -2.26 -7.88
CA ILE A 440 42.20 -1.66 -7.06
C ILE A 440 42.17 -2.20 -5.64
N ALA A 441 40.98 -2.21 -5.03
CA ALA A 441 40.83 -2.50 -3.62
C ALA A 441 40.87 -4.01 -3.32
N GLY A 442 40.43 -4.86 -4.26
CA GLY A 442 40.37 -6.31 -4.09
C GLY A 442 39.63 -6.73 -2.83
N SER A 443 38.63 -5.93 -2.44
CA SER A 443 37.95 -6.11 -1.16
C SER A 443 37.20 -7.44 -1.08
N GLY A 444 36.62 -7.90 -2.19
CA GLY A 444 35.76 -9.07 -2.23
C GLY A 444 34.47 -8.89 -1.38
N ALA A 445 34.09 -7.67 -1.09
CA ALA A 445 32.91 -7.36 -0.31
C ALA A 445 31.63 -7.50 -1.15
N GLU A 446 30.58 -8.02 -0.53
CA GLU A 446 29.25 -8.12 -1.13
C GLU A 446 28.49 -6.80 -0.95
N LEU A 447 27.87 -6.27 -2.01
CA LEU A 447 27.01 -5.10 -1.98
C LEU A 447 25.60 -5.50 -1.53
N LEU A 448 25.24 -5.14 -0.30
CA LEU A 448 23.92 -5.47 0.27
C LEU A 448 22.86 -4.39 0.01
N LEU A 449 23.28 -3.12 -0.12
CA LEU A 449 22.37 -1.97 -0.32
C LEU A 449 23.06 -0.91 -1.17
N PHE A 450 22.30 -0.38 -2.13
CA PHE A 450 22.59 0.85 -2.84
C PHE A 450 21.34 1.71 -2.83
N SER A 451 21.38 2.85 -2.15
CA SER A 451 20.25 3.78 -2.01
C SER A 451 20.66 5.19 -2.40
N VAL A 452 19.78 5.85 -3.14
CA VAL A 452 19.98 7.22 -3.63
C VAL A 452 18.83 8.08 -3.14
N ASN A 453 19.16 9.15 -2.40
CA ASN A 453 18.19 10.12 -1.90
C ASN A 453 18.53 11.51 -2.44
N SER A 454 17.50 12.29 -2.83
CA SER A 454 17.68 13.70 -3.17
C SER A 454 17.62 14.55 -1.91
N ILE A 455 18.65 15.38 -1.68
CA ILE A 455 18.73 16.26 -0.48
C ILE A 455 18.09 17.61 -0.78
N THR A 456 18.21 18.11 -2.02
CA THR A 456 17.72 19.42 -2.44
C THR A 456 16.84 19.31 -3.69
N GLY A 457 16.02 20.34 -3.98
CA GLY A 457 15.21 20.40 -5.20
C GLY A 457 15.92 21.17 -6.32
N GLY A 458 15.56 20.86 -7.58
CA GLY A 458 16.12 21.52 -8.76
C GLY A 458 16.97 20.59 -9.63
N THR A 459 17.45 21.10 -10.78
CA THR A 459 18.27 20.32 -11.74
C THR A 459 19.72 20.14 -11.27
N ASP A 460 20.15 20.91 -10.29
CA ASP A 460 21.45 20.89 -9.61
C ASP A 460 21.33 20.33 -8.18
N ALA A 461 20.27 19.56 -7.92
CA ALA A 461 20.02 18.94 -6.62
C ALA A 461 21.19 18.05 -6.19
N GLN A 462 21.61 18.21 -4.95
CA GLN A 462 22.62 17.34 -4.34
C GLN A 462 21.97 16.00 -4.00
N GLY A 463 22.55 14.90 -4.52
CA GLY A 463 22.16 13.53 -4.21
C GLY A 463 23.03 12.95 -3.11
N GLU A 464 22.41 12.30 -2.13
CA GLU A 464 23.08 11.47 -1.13
C GLU A 464 22.99 10.00 -1.54
N VAL A 465 24.10 9.30 -1.50
CA VAL A 465 24.19 7.87 -1.77
C VAL A 465 24.64 7.14 -0.51
N THR A 466 23.92 6.09 -0.17
CA THR A 466 24.32 5.14 0.88
C THR A 466 24.63 3.78 0.24
N VAL A 467 25.81 3.27 0.54
CA VAL A 467 26.30 1.94 0.14
C VAL A 467 26.49 1.09 1.38
N ARG A 468 25.99 -0.15 1.37
CA ARG A 468 26.22 -1.14 2.43
C ARG A 468 27.03 -2.29 1.87
N LEU A 469 28.19 -2.56 2.46
CA LEU A 469 29.06 -3.66 2.09
C LEU A 469 29.17 -4.69 3.22
N ALA A 470 29.21 -5.96 2.86
CA ALA A 470 29.47 -7.07 3.78
C ALA A 470 30.73 -7.83 3.39
N LYS A 471 31.57 -8.19 4.37
CA LYS A 471 32.75 -9.06 4.21
C LYS A 471 33.06 -9.79 5.50
N ASP A 472 33.26 -11.10 5.44
CA ASP A 472 33.69 -11.95 6.58
C ASP A 472 32.84 -11.75 7.84
N GLY A 473 31.50 -11.59 7.68
CA GLY A 473 30.55 -11.35 8.76
C GLY A 473 30.50 -9.91 9.29
N ARG A 474 31.33 -9.01 8.75
CA ARG A 474 31.30 -7.57 9.05
C ARG A 474 30.48 -6.81 8.02
N VAL A 475 29.57 -5.97 8.48
CA VAL A 475 28.71 -5.12 7.62
C VAL A 475 29.05 -3.66 7.91
N VAL A 476 29.29 -2.85 6.88
CA VAL A 476 29.60 -1.42 7.00
C VAL A 476 28.74 -0.60 6.05
N ASN A 477 28.42 0.63 6.45
CA ASN A 477 27.77 1.63 5.60
C ASN A 477 28.78 2.70 5.18
N GLY A 478 28.80 3.02 3.89
CA GLY A 478 29.51 4.17 3.34
C GLY A 478 28.53 5.21 2.81
N GLN A 479 28.89 6.47 2.90
CA GLN A 479 28.09 7.58 2.40
C GLN A 479 28.89 8.49 1.52
N GLY A 480 28.22 9.07 0.52
CA GLY A 480 28.76 10.10 -0.35
C GLY A 480 27.67 11.04 -0.81
N ALA A 481 27.99 12.31 -0.91
CA ALA A 481 27.08 13.34 -1.41
C ALA A 481 27.79 14.15 -2.50
N ASP A 482 27.08 14.41 -3.59
CA ASP A 482 27.56 15.24 -4.71
C ASP A 482 26.35 15.66 -5.56
N THR A 483 26.53 16.69 -6.39
CA THR A 483 25.57 17.05 -7.44
C THR A 483 25.58 16.03 -8.60
N ASP A 484 26.69 15.34 -8.81
CA ASP A 484 26.79 14.20 -9.72
C ASP A 484 26.58 12.89 -8.93
N ILE A 485 25.49 12.18 -9.22
CA ILE A 485 25.12 10.96 -8.53
C ILE A 485 26.12 9.81 -8.71
N VAL A 486 26.86 9.80 -9.81
CA VAL A 486 27.92 8.81 -10.04
C VAL A 486 29.11 9.09 -9.14
N VAL A 487 29.50 10.37 -8.99
CA VAL A 487 30.54 10.82 -8.07
C VAL A 487 30.12 10.55 -6.60
N ALA A 488 28.87 10.83 -6.24
CA ALA A 488 28.33 10.51 -4.91
C ALA A 488 28.40 9.01 -4.62
N SER A 489 28.07 8.17 -5.62
CA SER A 489 28.14 6.70 -5.51
C SER A 489 29.57 6.21 -5.28
N VAL A 490 30.54 6.74 -6.02
CA VAL A 490 31.96 6.41 -5.87
C VAL A 490 32.47 6.80 -4.49
N LYS A 491 32.13 8.01 -4.03
CA LYS A 491 32.47 8.49 -2.67
C LYS A 491 31.91 7.57 -1.58
N ALA A 492 30.63 7.15 -1.74
CA ALA A 492 29.98 6.25 -0.79
C ALA A 492 30.67 4.88 -0.74
N TYR A 493 31.01 4.31 -1.90
CA TYR A 493 31.66 3.02 -1.98
C TYR A 493 33.07 3.05 -1.38
N ILE A 494 33.87 4.07 -1.70
CA ILE A 494 35.22 4.27 -1.13
C ILE A 494 35.15 4.43 0.39
N ASN A 495 34.16 5.20 0.90
CA ASN A 495 33.94 5.37 2.33
C ASN A 495 33.63 4.02 3.02
N ALA A 496 32.80 3.17 2.41
CA ALA A 496 32.52 1.84 2.92
C ALA A 496 33.77 0.95 2.93
N ILE A 497 34.56 0.92 1.86
CA ILE A 497 35.80 0.14 1.79
C ILE A 497 36.83 0.60 2.82
N ASN A 498 37.00 1.90 3.01
CA ASN A 498 37.89 2.43 4.06
C ASN A 498 37.51 1.89 5.43
N LYS A 499 36.21 1.81 5.73
CA LYS A 499 35.71 1.22 6.99
C LYS A 499 35.96 -0.30 7.07
N LEU A 500 35.93 -1.03 5.96
CA LEU A 500 36.26 -2.46 5.96
C LEU A 500 37.75 -2.75 6.20
N VAL A 501 38.62 -1.88 5.71
CA VAL A 501 40.09 -2.05 5.80
C VAL A 501 40.62 -1.57 7.17
N SER A 502 40.00 -0.58 7.80
CA SER A 502 40.37 -0.16 9.16
C SER A 502 40.17 -1.34 10.12
N LYS A 503 41.29 -1.80 10.72
CA LYS A 503 41.24 -2.90 11.70
C LYS A 503 40.56 -2.36 12.98
N PRO A 504 39.58 -3.09 13.56
CA PRO A 504 39.12 -2.77 14.90
C PRO A 504 40.33 -2.96 15.84
N GLU A 505 40.74 -1.94 16.59
CA GLU A 505 41.62 -2.15 17.73
C GLU A 505 40.91 -3.09 18.69
N LYS A 506 41.46 -4.29 18.87
CA LYS A 506 41.01 -5.22 19.91
C LYS A 506 41.33 -4.56 21.25
N VAL A 507 40.34 -3.94 21.86
CA VAL A 507 40.40 -3.64 23.29
C VAL A 507 40.39 -4.99 24.01
N ASN A 508 41.50 -5.33 24.61
CA ASN A 508 41.69 -6.57 25.37
C ASN A 508 40.82 -6.47 26.63
N PRO A 509 39.87 -7.40 26.87
CA PRO A 509 39.00 -7.34 28.05
C PRO A 509 39.70 -7.95 29.28
N GLN A 510 40.95 -7.59 29.55
CA GLN A 510 41.66 -7.93 30.77
C GLN A 510 42.74 -6.88 31.03
N VAL A 511 42.39 -5.82 31.70
CA VAL A 511 43.12 -5.24 32.88
C VAL A 511 42.07 -4.42 33.66
#